data_0c93e74e6c977630e3eb586ea8488fb6
#
_entry.id   0c93e74e6c977630e3eb586ea8488fb6
#
_cell.length_a   1.000
_cell.length_b   1.000
_cell.length_c   1.000
_cell.angle_alpha   90.00
_cell.angle_beta   90.00
_cell.angle_gamma   90.00
#
_symmetry.space_group_name_H-M   'P 1'
#
loop_
_entity.id
_entity.type
_entity.pdbx_description
1 polymer ?
#
loop_
_entity_poly.entity_id
_entity_poly.type
_entity_poly.pdbx_seq_one_letter_code
_entity_poly.pdbx_strand_id
1 'polypeptide(L)'
;MTIYHLSKTRYIWLIVWVLLSGATLSSVHAKPAAKDTLCVEEEQQFLYYFYEAQRLIQKEEILPAWELTQFCYALNPNNATVNNYMGVFLDAFDQKAKAIGYFRRAFELDPNEYWYQYTLYLLNSEDKKQKKNAIQNLEMVAKTKLKDENVQGMLQKAYVHIGDYKKALALQDRLDSIVGYNAMSAMQRYRLNALMKNSKQAIYEVERYLEEDPNDVQFQVFRAQLYEQTHQPSEKMIEAYTALLRFDSRNLMLMNNLAWHLCLSNTDLDQAESLSRTTIMQEPSNPTYLDTYAWIMYKKGDYQTAFFYIQRALENATDEAKEEITMHYKAILKKLKL
;
A
#
# COMPACT_ATOMS: atom_id res chain seq x y z
N MET A 1 -27.54 -6.86 0.11
CA MET A 1 -27.13 -8.26 0.21
C MET A 1 -25.87 -8.59 -0.61
N THR A 2 -25.18 -7.61 -1.20
CA THR A 2 -24.08 -7.80 -2.19
C THR A 2 -22.67 -7.51 -1.62
N ILE A 3 -22.55 -6.96 -0.42
CA ILE A 3 -21.25 -6.58 0.18
C ILE A 3 -20.61 -7.73 0.99
N TYR A 4 -21.42 -8.68 1.44
CA TYR A 4 -20.94 -9.83 2.22
C TYR A 4 -20.26 -10.94 1.38
N HIS A 5 -20.50 -10.98 0.07
CA HIS A 5 -19.88 -12.00 -0.81
C HIS A 5 -18.47 -11.65 -1.27
N LEU A 6 -18.10 -10.36 -1.32
CA LEU A 6 -16.77 -9.91 -1.75
C LEU A 6 -15.68 -10.08 -0.69
N SER A 7 -16.05 -10.14 0.60
CA SER A 7 -15.08 -10.39 1.68
C SER A 7 -14.69 -11.88 1.77
N LYS A 8 -15.60 -12.81 1.54
CA LYS A 8 -15.34 -14.27 1.60
C LYS A 8 -14.39 -14.72 0.47
N THR A 9 -14.56 -14.22 -0.75
CA THR A 9 -13.69 -14.57 -1.88
C THR A 9 -12.25 -14.07 -1.70
N ARG A 10 -12.03 -12.90 -1.12
CA ARG A 10 -10.68 -12.40 -0.81
C ARG A 10 -9.98 -13.21 0.27
N TYR A 11 -10.70 -13.70 1.26
CA TYR A 11 -10.18 -14.59 2.30
C TYR A 11 -9.82 -15.97 1.75
N ILE A 12 -10.61 -16.53 0.87
CA ILE A 12 -10.33 -17.82 0.22
C ILE A 12 -9.05 -17.73 -0.62
N TRP A 13 -8.83 -16.65 -1.38
CA TRP A 13 -7.59 -16.43 -2.14
C TRP A 13 -6.36 -16.26 -1.24
N LEU A 14 -6.50 -15.63 -0.09
CA LEU A 14 -5.43 -15.50 0.90
C LEU A 14 -5.09 -16.86 1.53
N ILE A 15 -6.09 -17.69 1.78
CA ILE A 15 -5.95 -19.04 2.32
C ILE A 15 -5.29 -19.96 1.28
N VAL A 16 -5.72 -19.92 0.03
CA VAL A 16 -5.12 -20.68 -1.07
C VAL A 16 -3.67 -20.24 -1.30
N TRP A 17 -3.38 -18.96 -1.21
CA TRP A 17 -2.01 -18.44 -1.37
C TRP A 17 -1.10 -18.86 -0.20
N VAL A 18 -1.59 -18.83 1.04
CA VAL A 18 -0.87 -19.34 2.23
C VAL A 18 -0.60 -20.83 2.13
N LEU A 19 -1.54 -21.61 1.59
CA LEU A 19 -1.37 -23.05 1.39
C LEU A 19 -0.43 -23.39 0.22
N LEU A 20 -0.40 -22.56 -0.83
CA LEU A 20 0.47 -22.76 -2.01
C LEU A 20 1.89 -22.26 -1.81
N SER A 21 2.11 -21.19 -1.04
CA SER A 21 3.45 -20.65 -0.77
C SER A 21 4.24 -21.43 0.28
N GLY A 22 3.57 -22.21 1.11
CA GLY A 22 4.21 -23.14 2.07
C GLY A 22 4.66 -24.48 1.47
N ALA A 23 4.34 -24.74 0.20
CA ALA A 23 4.61 -26.02 -0.45
C ALA A 23 5.87 -26.03 -1.35
N THR A 24 6.89 -25.21 -1.06
CA THR A 24 8.21 -25.49 -1.61
C THR A 24 8.78 -26.71 -0.86
N LEU A 25 9.04 -27.75 -1.62
CA LEU A 25 9.68 -29.00 -1.22
C LEU A 25 10.92 -28.77 -0.34
N SER A 26 10.70 -28.46 0.92
CA SER A 26 11.70 -28.66 1.95
C SER A 26 11.60 -30.14 2.31
N SER A 27 12.59 -30.90 1.91
CA SER A 27 12.76 -32.30 2.27
C SER A 27 12.39 -32.49 3.73
N VAL A 28 11.34 -33.31 3.97
CA VAL A 28 10.92 -33.75 5.29
C VAL A 28 12.07 -34.53 5.94
N HIS A 29 12.94 -33.83 6.63
CA HIS A 29 13.86 -34.39 7.61
C HIS A 29 13.59 -33.74 8.95
N ALA A 30 12.34 -33.85 9.42
CA ALA A 30 12.07 -33.69 10.84
C ALA A 30 12.51 -34.99 11.56
N LYS A 31 13.51 -34.89 12.42
CA LYS A 31 13.80 -35.97 13.37
C LYS A 31 12.56 -36.19 14.22
N PRO A 32 12.00 -37.41 14.29
CA PRO A 32 10.85 -37.71 15.13
C PRO A 32 11.23 -37.54 16.60
N ALA A 33 10.48 -36.73 17.34
CA ALA A 33 10.40 -36.82 18.78
C ALA A 33 9.89 -38.23 19.13
N ALA A 34 10.54 -38.90 20.06
CA ALA A 34 10.29 -40.27 20.40
C ALA A 34 8.83 -40.60 20.73
N LYS A 35 8.32 -41.68 20.14
CA LYS A 35 7.02 -42.32 20.28
C LYS A 35 5.88 -41.60 19.54
N ASP A 36 5.72 -41.92 18.29
CA ASP A 36 4.50 -42.24 17.57
C ASP A 36 4.88 -42.49 16.10
N THR A 37 5.63 -43.59 15.88
CA THR A 37 5.85 -44.10 14.51
C THR A 37 4.60 -44.83 14.10
N LEU A 38 3.94 -44.27 13.07
CA LEU A 38 2.89 -44.95 12.31
C LEU A 38 3.46 -46.31 11.83
N CYS A 39 2.66 -47.35 11.77
CA CYS A 39 3.08 -48.54 11.04
C CYS A 39 3.18 -48.20 9.54
N VAL A 40 3.86 -49.03 8.78
CA VAL A 40 4.13 -48.77 7.35
C VAL A 40 2.82 -48.55 6.56
N GLU A 41 1.78 -49.24 6.89
CA GLU A 41 0.45 -49.11 6.25
C GLU A 41 -0.20 -47.77 6.59
N GLU A 42 -0.16 -47.36 7.86
CA GLU A 42 -0.68 -46.05 8.31
C GLU A 42 0.11 -44.89 7.72
N GLU A 43 1.42 -45.02 7.58
CA GLU A 43 2.25 -44.00 6.94
C GLU A 43 1.93 -43.84 5.46
N GLN A 44 1.71 -44.94 4.73
CA GLN A 44 1.28 -44.92 3.35
C GLN A 44 -0.11 -44.32 3.19
N GLN A 45 -1.05 -44.65 4.06
CA GLN A 45 -2.39 -44.07 4.07
C GLN A 45 -2.32 -42.55 4.37
N PHE A 46 -1.54 -42.16 5.38
CA PHE A 46 -1.34 -40.76 5.72
C PHE A 46 -0.79 -39.97 4.53
N LEU A 47 0.27 -40.43 3.87
CA LEU A 47 0.86 -39.76 2.71
C LEU A 47 -0.15 -39.65 1.56
N TYR A 48 -0.90 -40.72 1.27
CA TYR A 48 -1.92 -40.68 0.24
C TYR A 48 -2.99 -39.62 0.52
N TYR A 49 -3.60 -39.61 1.71
CA TYR A 49 -4.60 -38.63 2.07
C TYR A 49 -4.04 -37.20 2.13
N PHE A 50 -2.80 -37.06 2.58
CA PHE A 50 -2.15 -35.76 2.69
C PHE A 50 -1.94 -35.12 1.31
N TYR A 51 -1.36 -35.85 0.37
CA TYR A 51 -1.17 -35.34 -0.99
C TYR A 51 -2.48 -35.14 -1.74
N GLU A 52 -3.45 -35.99 -1.51
CA GLU A 52 -4.78 -35.83 -2.12
C GLU A 52 -5.53 -34.63 -1.54
N ALA A 53 -5.44 -34.38 -0.24
CA ALA A 53 -5.97 -33.17 0.38
C ALA A 53 -5.32 -31.89 -0.23
N GLN A 54 -4.00 -31.89 -0.42
CA GLN A 54 -3.30 -30.79 -1.09
C GLN A 54 -3.78 -30.57 -2.53
N ARG A 55 -3.97 -31.66 -3.29
CA ARG A 55 -4.50 -31.59 -4.65
C ARG A 55 -5.91 -31.02 -4.71
N LEU A 56 -6.77 -31.39 -3.77
CA LEU A 56 -8.13 -30.87 -3.66
C LEU A 56 -8.15 -29.39 -3.25
N ILE A 57 -7.25 -28.98 -2.36
CA ILE A 57 -7.06 -27.55 -2.01
C ILE A 57 -6.69 -26.74 -3.26
N GLN A 58 -5.77 -27.24 -4.09
CA GLN A 58 -5.38 -26.56 -5.35
C GLN A 58 -6.53 -26.46 -6.34
N LYS A 59 -7.49 -27.39 -6.29
CA LYS A 59 -8.71 -27.39 -7.11
C LYS A 59 -9.87 -26.61 -6.49
N GLU A 60 -9.66 -25.99 -5.33
CA GLU A 60 -10.69 -25.28 -4.55
C GLU A 60 -11.85 -26.19 -4.08
N GLU A 61 -11.62 -27.50 -4.04
CA GLU A 61 -12.57 -28.50 -3.54
C GLU A 61 -12.47 -28.58 -2.00
N ILE A 62 -13.00 -27.57 -1.31
CA ILE A 62 -12.75 -27.29 0.11
C ILE A 62 -13.30 -28.39 1.05
N LEU A 63 -14.54 -28.86 0.83
CA LEU A 63 -15.14 -29.88 1.71
C LEU A 63 -14.45 -31.24 1.63
N PRO A 64 -14.19 -31.81 0.43
CA PRO A 64 -13.42 -33.05 0.34
C PRO A 64 -11.99 -32.89 0.90
N ALA A 65 -11.32 -31.76 0.68
CA ALA A 65 -10.00 -31.50 1.25
C ALA A 65 -10.03 -31.46 2.79
N TRP A 66 -11.07 -30.87 3.38
CA TRP A 66 -11.29 -30.87 4.82
C TRP A 66 -11.46 -32.29 5.38
N GLU A 67 -12.29 -33.14 4.75
CA GLU A 67 -12.50 -34.53 5.17
C GLU A 67 -11.18 -35.31 5.18
N LEU A 68 -10.39 -35.21 4.09
CA LEU A 68 -9.08 -35.87 4.02
C LEU A 68 -8.10 -35.34 5.06
N THR A 69 -8.14 -34.05 5.34
CA THR A 69 -7.30 -33.43 6.39
C THR A 69 -7.66 -33.98 7.77
N GLN A 70 -8.95 -34.23 8.05
CA GLN A 70 -9.37 -34.85 9.28
C GLN A 70 -8.89 -36.31 9.39
N PHE A 71 -8.88 -37.08 8.31
CA PHE A 71 -8.27 -38.41 8.29
C PHE A 71 -6.76 -38.35 8.55
N CYS A 72 -6.05 -37.43 7.95
CA CYS A 72 -4.63 -37.20 8.24
C CYS A 72 -4.39 -36.85 9.72
N TYR A 73 -5.25 -36.00 10.31
CA TYR A 73 -5.16 -35.65 11.72
C TYR A 73 -5.44 -36.83 12.63
N ALA A 74 -6.41 -37.69 12.29
CA ALA A 74 -6.74 -38.90 13.05
C ALA A 74 -5.55 -39.90 13.04
N LEU A 75 -4.86 -40.04 11.91
CA LEU A 75 -3.66 -40.88 11.78
C LEU A 75 -2.45 -40.31 12.50
N ASN A 76 -2.20 -39.00 12.35
CA ASN A 76 -1.05 -38.34 12.95
C ASN A 76 -1.40 -36.95 13.52
N PRO A 77 -1.90 -36.86 14.75
CA PRO A 77 -2.26 -35.59 15.39
C PRO A 77 -1.05 -34.75 15.77
N ASN A 78 0.17 -35.31 15.73
CA ASN A 78 1.41 -34.62 16.02
C ASN A 78 2.16 -34.14 14.75
N ASN A 79 1.50 -34.16 13.59
CA ASN A 79 2.06 -33.54 12.39
C ASN A 79 1.77 -32.04 12.37
N ALA A 80 2.80 -31.20 12.35
CA ALA A 80 2.68 -29.74 12.38
C ALA A 80 1.88 -29.19 11.21
N THR A 81 2.14 -29.69 9.98
CA THR A 81 1.46 -29.23 8.76
C THR A 81 -0.02 -29.58 8.77
N VAL A 82 -0.39 -30.79 9.25
CA VAL A 82 -1.79 -31.19 9.37
C VAL A 82 -2.53 -30.32 10.40
N ASN A 83 -1.90 -30.03 11.54
CA ASN A 83 -2.46 -29.09 12.51
C ASN A 83 -2.67 -27.70 11.89
N ASN A 84 -1.72 -27.23 11.09
CA ASN A 84 -1.90 -25.96 10.38
C ASN A 84 -3.09 -26.01 9.43
N TYR A 85 -3.25 -27.07 8.63
CA TYR A 85 -4.40 -27.22 7.73
C TYR A 85 -5.72 -27.29 8.48
N MET A 86 -5.79 -28.05 9.60
CA MET A 86 -6.97 -28.05 10.48
C MET A 86 -7.34 -26.63 10.93
N GLY A 87 -6.34 -25.84 11.33
CA GLY A 87 -6.53 -24.44 11.71
C GLY A 87 -7.07 -23.60 10.56
N VAL A 88 -6.48 -23.72 9.34
CA VAL A 88 -6.90 -22.98 8.15
C VAL A 88 -8.37 -23.28 7.78
N PHE A 89 -8.75 -24.54 7.76
CA PHE A 89 -10.15 -24.91 7.45
C PHE A 89 -11.14 -24.42 8.51
N LEU A 90 -10.77 -24.52 9.80
CA LEU A 90 -11.63 -24.04 10.88
C LEU A 90 -11.80 -22.51 10.87
N ASP A 91 -10.75 -21.77 10.51
CA ASP A 91 -10.85 -20.32 10.31
C ASP A 91 -11.76 -19.98 9.12
N ALA A 92 -11.64 -20.71 8.01
CA ALA A 92 -12.52 -20.58 6.85
C ALA A 92 -14.01 -20.87 7.18
N PHE A 93 -14.25 -21.77 8.14
CA PHE A 93 -15.59 -22.09 8.65
C PHE A 93 -16.05 -21.19 9.80
N ASP A 94 -15.36 -20.06 10.03
CA ASP A 94 -15.66 -19.08 11.09
C ASP A 94 -15.56 -19.66 12.53
N GLN A 95 -14.78 -20.73 12.72
CA GLN A 95 -14.50 -21.33 14.01
C GLN A 95 -13.16 -20.88 14.59
N LYS A 96 -12.94 -19.57 14.63
CA LYS A 96 -11.66 -18.92 14.95
C LYS A 96 -11.03 -19.40 16.27
N ALA A 97 -11.84 -19.57 17.32
CA ALA A 97 -11.32 -20.03 18.61
C ALA A 97 -10.70 -21.43 18.54
N LYS A 98 -11.28 -22.35 17.76
CA LYS A 98 -10.72 -23.68 17.54
C LYS A 98 -9.49 -23.62 16.63
N ALA A 99 -9.54 -22.80 15.57
CA ALA A 99 -8.44 -22.59 14.64
C ALA A 99 -7.16 -22.17 15.37
N ILE A 100 -7.25 -21.21 16.30
CA ILE A 100 -6.13 -20.76 17.13
C ILE A 100 -5.48 -21.92 17.90
N GLY A 101 -6.27 -22.84 18.41
CA GLY A 101 -5.75 -24.03 19.12
C GLY A 101 -4.87 -24.91 18.23
N TYR A 102 -5.32 -25.17 17.01
CA TYR A 102 -4.56 -25.96 16.02
C TYR A 102 -3.32 -25.24 15.52
N PHE A 103 -3.38 -23.94 15.22
CA PHE A 103 -2.19 -23.18 14.84
C PHE A 103 -1.14 -23.10 15.96
N ARG A 104 -1.59 -23.00 17.22
CA ARG A 104 -0.68 -23.07 18.37
C ARG A 104 0.00 -24.42 18.44
N ARG A 105 -0.77 -25.52 18.24
CA ARG A 105 -0.21 -26.87 18.23
C ARG A 105 0.79 -27.05 17.08
N ALA A 106 0.49 -26.55 15.89
CA ALA A 106 1.40 -26.58 14.76
C ALA A 106 2.74 -25.89 15.10
N PHE A 107 2.69 -24.72 15.73
CA PHE A 107 3.88 -24.03 16.17
C PHE A 107 4.68 -24.76 17.28
N GLU A 108 4.00 -25.37 18.25
CA GLU A 108 4.66 -26.18 19.29
C GLU A 108 5.39 -27.38 18.69
N LEU A 109 4.85 -27.97 17.64
CA LEU A 109 5.43 -29.11 16.94
C LEU A 109 6.61 -28.74 16.04
N ASP A 110 6.53 -27.58 15.39
CA ASP A 110 7.62 -27.04 14.57
C ASP A 110 7.80 -25.52 14.79
N PRO A 111 8.56 -25.13 15.82
CA PRO A 111 8.78 -23.72 16.13
C PRO A 111 9.59 -22.95 15.08
N ASN A 112 10.27 -23.65 14.16
CA ASN A 112 11.08 -23.03 13.12
C ASN A 112 10.26 -22.63 11.89
N GLU A 113 9.03 -23.13 11.78
CA GLU A 113 8.15 -22.78 10.68
C GLU A 113 7.42 -21.45 10.95
N TYR A 114 7.92 -20.38 10.35
CA TYR A 114 7.48 -19.01 10.60
C TYR A 114 6.03 -18.72 10.20
N TRP A 115 5.46 -19.51 9.27
CA TRP A 115 4.08 -19.37 8.84
C TRP A 115 3.08 -19.59 9.98
N TYR A 116 3.37 -20.52 10.87
CA TYR A 116 2.53 -20.80 12.04
C TYR A 116 2.47 -19.59 12.97
N GLN A 117 3.61 -18.90 13.16
CA GLN A 117 3.71 -17.67 13.95
C GLN A 117 2.92 -16.53 13.33
N TYR A 118 3.09 -16.35 12.01
CA TYR A 118 2.41 -15.28 11.29
C TYR A 118 0.89 -15.49 11.29
N THR A 119 0.43 -16.72 11.12
CA THR A 119 -1.00 -17.05 11.18
C THR A 119 -1.56 -16.79 12.58
N LEU A 120 -0.86 -17.19 13.63
CA LEU A 120 -1.26 -16.86 15.00
C LEU A 120 -1.31 -15.36 15.25
N TYR A 121 -0.38 -14.60 14.70
CA TYR A 121 -0.39 -13.15 14.77
C TYR A 121 -1.65 -12.55 14.13
N LEU A 122 -2.01 -12.99 12.93
CA LEU A 122 -3.19 -12.49 12.21
C LEU A 122 -4.49 -12.79 12.97
N LEU A 123 -4.63 -14.02 13.49
CA LEU A 123 -5.84 -14.47 14.18
C LEU A 123 -6.02 -13.85 15.58
N ASN A 124 -4.92 -13.56 16.26
CA ASN A 124 -4.94 -12.92 17.58
C ASN A 124 -4.96 -11.39 17.51
N SER A 125 -5.38 -10.81 16.37
CA SER A 125 -5.36 -9.37 16.15
C SER A 125 -6.14 -8.53 17.18
N GLU A 126 -7.09 -9.11 17.88
CA GLU A 126 -7.91 -8.46 18.91
C GLU A 126 -7.30 -8.55 20.32
N ASP A 127 -6.53 -9.60 20.61
CA ASP A 127 -5.86 -9.78 21.90
C ASP A 127 -4.43 -9.18 21.85
N LYS A 128 -4.27 -8.02 22.48
CA LYS A 128 -2.99 -7.28 22.52
C LYS A 128 -1.82 -8.11 23.10
N LYS A 129 -2.07 -8.96 24.10
CA LYS A 129 -1.03 -9.78 24.73
C LYS A 129 -0.57 -10.90 23.81
N GLN A 130 -1.52 -11.63 23.22
CA GLN A 130 -1.22 -12.71 22.28
C GLN A 130 -0.56 -12.18 21.02
N LYS A 131 -1.01 -11.02 20.51
CA LYS A 131 -0.41 -10.32 19.39
C LYS A 131 1.05 -9.94 19.66
N LYS A 132 1.34 -9.41 20.85
CA LYS A 132 2.71 -9.09 21.26
C LYS A 132 3.59 -10.34 21.32
N ASN A 133 3.09 -11.43 21.86
CA ASN A 133 3.82 -12.70 21.92
C ASN A 133 4.11 -13.26 20.52
N ALA A 134 3.13 -13.22 19.62
CA ALA A 134 3.32 -13.66 18.23
C ALA A 134 4.38 -12.83 17.49
N ILE A 135 4.42 -11.51 17.72
CA ILE A 135 5.49 -10.66 17.15
C ILE A 135 6.86 -11.00 17.73
N GLN A 136 6.98 -11.22 19.04
CA GLN A 136 8.24 -11.62 19.67
C GLN A 136 8.75 -12.93 19.09
N ASN A 137 7.87 -13.88 18.81
CA ASN A 137 8.24 -15.14 18.19
C ASN A 137 8.68 -14.93 16.72
N LEU A 138 8.00 -14.08 15.95
CA LEU A 138 8.44 -13.69 14.60
C LEU A 138 9.82 -13.00 14.63
N GLU A 139 10.08 -12.15 15.63
CA GLU A 139 11.39 -11.52 15.84
C GLU A 139 12.49 -12.56 16.08
N MET A 140 12.21 -13.61 16.86
CA MET A 140 13.17 -14.69 17.09
C MET A 140 13.47 -15.46 15.81
N VAL A 141 12.45 -15.85 15.06
CA VAL A 141 12.63 -16.53 13.77
C VAL A 141 13.37 -15.65 12.78
N ALA A 142 13.02 -14.35 12.69
CA ALA A 142 13.70 -13.41 11.80
C ALA A 142 15.20 -13.20 12.14
N LYS A 143 15.60 -13.38 13.39
CA LYS A 143 17.02 -13.36 13.80
C LYS A 143 17.79 -14.58 13.31
N THR A 144 17.17 -15.73 13.21
CA THR A 144 17.79 -16.95 12.69
C THR A 144 17.79 -16.99 11.15
N LYS A 145 16.78 -16.38 10.52
CA LYS A 145 16.57 -16.34 9.07
C LYS A 145 16.80 -14.93 8.50
N LEU A 146 17.98 -14.35 8.75
CA LEU A 146 18.29 -12.96 8.41
C LEU A 146 18.20 -12.63 6.91
N LYS A 147 18.46 -13.60 6.04
CA LYS A 147 18.45 -13.45 4.58
C LYS A 147 17.16 -13.96 3.92
N ASP A 148 16.20 -14.41 4.71
CA ASP A 148 14.91 -14.88 4.19
C ASP A 148 13.97 -13.69 4.00
N GLU A 149 13.76 -13.30 2.76
CA GLU A 149 12.89 -12.18 2.36
C GLU A 149 11.47 -12.35 2.91
N ASN A 150 10.91 -13.55 2.86
CA ASN A 150 9.54 -13.80 3.29
C ASN A 150 9.39 -13.54 4.80
N VAL A 151 10.33 -14.06 5.60
CA VAL A 151 10.33 -13.87 7.05
C VAL A 151 10.46 -12.38 7.40
N GLN A 152 11.42 -11.69 6.77
CA GLN A 152 11.64 -10.26 7.03
C GLN A 152 10.42 -9.43 6.59
N GLY A 153 9.82 -9.75 5.43
CA GLY A 153 8.62 -9.09 4.92
C GLY A 153 7.39 -9.32 5.80
N MET A 154 7.22 -10.52 6.37
CA MET A 154 6.13 -10.79 7.32
C MET A 154 6.29 -10.00 8.62
N LEU A 155 7.49 -9.96 9.17
CA LEU A 155 7.75 -9.18 10.37
C LEU A 155 7.55 -7.68 10.09
N GLN A 156 7.94 -7.19 8.91
CA GLN A 156 7.68 -5.81 8.51
C GLN A 156 6.18 -5.50 8.47
N LYS A 157 5.38 -6.37 7.81
CA LYS A 157 3.91 -6.23 7.78
C LYS A 157 3.30 -6.24 9.18
N ALA A 158 3.81 -7.09 10.08
CA ALA A 158 3.36 -7.13 11.46
C ALA A 158 3.66 -5.82 12.20
N TYR A 159 4.84 -5.23 12.02
CA TYR A 159 5.16 -3.92 12.59
C TYR A 159 4.30 -2.78 12.02
N VAL A 160 4.05 -2.78 10.71
CA VAL A 160 3.13 -1.80 10.09
C VAL A 160 1.74 -1.89 10.71
N HIS A 161 1.23 -3.10 10.90
CA HIS A 161 -0.10 -3.33 11.46
C HIS A 161 -0.25 -2.84 12.91
N ILE A 162 0.82 -2.94 13.72
CA ILE A 162 0.79 -2.42 15.10
C ILE A 162 1.19 -0.94 15.21
N GLY A 163 1.53 -0.30 14.09
CA GLY A 163 1.96 1.10 14.04
C GLY A 163 3.42 1.34 14.43
N ASP A 164 4.24 0.29 14.56
CA ASP A 164 5.69 0.45 14.81
C ASP A 164 6.43 0.67 13.49
N TYR A 165 6.15 1.82 12.85
CA TYR A 165 6.69 2.16 11.54
C TYR A 165 8.21 2.33 11.54
N LYS A 166 8.80 2.68 12.71
CA LYS A 166 10.27 2.78 12.82
C LYS A 166 10.94 1.43 12.65
N LYS A 167 10.42 0.40 13.34
CA LYS A 167 10.93 -0.97 13.16
C LYS A 167 10.64 -1.51 11.77
N ALA A 168 9.46 -1.19 11.20
CA ALA A 168 9.15 -1.57 9.83
C ALA A 168 10.13 -0.96 8.82
N LEU A 169 10.55 0.29 9.01
CA LEU A 169 11.54 0.96 8.16
C LEU A 169 12.93 0.36 8.31
N ALA A 170 13.37 0.04 9.55
CA ALA A 170 14.64 -0.64 9.79
C ALA A 170 14.70 -2.04 9.13
N LEU A 171 13.55 -2.73 9.03
CA LEU A 171 13.48 -3.98 8.27
C LEU A 171 13.53 -3.75 6.75
N GLN A 172 13.04 -2.59 6.26
CA GLN A 172 13.19 -2.26 4.84
C GLN A 172 14.67 -2.13 4.45
N ASP A 173 15.52 -1.57 5.30
CA ASP A 173 16.97 -1.52 5.05
C ASP A 173 17.58 -2.92 4.88
N ARG A 174 17.11 -3.87 5.68
CA ARG A 174 17.52 -5.28 5.56
C ARG A 174 16.98 -5.93 4.30
N LEU A 175 15.70 -5.72 3.98
CA LEU A 175 15.09 -6.24 2.75
C LEU A 175 15.82 -5.71 1.52
N ASP A 176 16.15 -4.43 1.48
CA ASP A 176 16.92 -3.83 0.39
C ASP A 176 18.32 -4.44 0.26
N SER A 177 18.93 -4.87 1.37
CA SER A 177 20.21 -5.59 1.33
C SER A 177 20.10 -7.01 0.77
N ILE A 178 18.90 -7.61 0.78
CA ILE A 178 18.64 -8.97 0.28
C ILE A 178 18.24 -8.94 -1.19
N VAL A 179 17.25 -8.11 -1.53
CA VAL A 179 16.62 -8.09 -2.86
C VAL A 179 17.02 -6.91 -3.73
N GLY A 180 17.78 -5.97 -3.18
CA GLY A 180 18.16 -4.72 -3.84
C GLY A 180 17.10 -3.62 -3.68
N TYR A 181 17.56 -2.37 -3.87
CA TYR A 181 16.66 -1.23 -3.95
C TYR A 181 15.94 -1.22 -5.31
N ASN A 182 14.63 -0.98 -5.30
CA ASN A 182 13.78 -0.99 -6.49
C ASN A 182 12.50 -0.18 -6.23
N ALA A 183 11.59 -0.08 -7.22
CA ALA A 183 10.32 0.64 -7.09
C ALA A 183 9.49 0.22 -5.88
N MET A 184 9.42 -1.10 -5.59
CA MET A 184 8.68 -1.61 -4.43
C MET A 184 9.30 -1.14 -3.12
N SER A 185 10.61 -1.17 -3.01
CA SER A 185 11.38 -0.66 -1.88
C SER A 185 11.13 0.84 -1.67
N ALA A 186 11.28 1.64 -2.72
CA ALA A 186 11.01 3.08 -2.69
C ALA A 186 9.57 3.39 -2.25
N MET A 187 8.59 2.65 -2.77
CA MET A 187 7.19 2.76 -2.41
C MET A 187 6.95 2.47 -0.92
N GLN A 188 7.56 1.41 -0.39
CA GLN A 188 7.43 1.07 1.04
C GLN A 188 8.07 2.13 1.93
N ARG A 189 9.25 2.63 1.58
CA ARG A 189 9.93 3.72 2.29
C ARG A 189 9.10 5.00 2.29
N TYR A 190 8.58 5.38 1.13
CA TYR A 190 7.65 6.50 1.01
C TYR A 190 6.43 6.34 1.94
N ARG A 191 5.72 5.20 1.85
CA ARG A 191 4.53 4.92 2.66
C ARG A 191 4.81 4.95 4.17
N LEU A 192 5.90 4.33 4.61
CA LEU A 192 6.29 4.32 6.02
C LEU A 192 6.60 5.72 6.54
N ASN A 193 7.30 6.53 5.76
CA ASN A 193 7.61 7.92 6.12
C ASN A 193 6.34 8.79 6.13
N ALA A 194 5.42 8.58 5.18
CA ALA A 194 4.13 9.26 5.16
C ALA A 194 3.28 8.91 6.40
N LEU A 195 3.22 7.63 6.80
CA LEU A 195 2.54 7.18 8.02
C LEU A 195 3.15 7.77 9.30
N MET A 196 4.46 7.99 9.32
CA MET A 196 5.16 8.68 10.40
C MET A 196 5.02 10.21 10.36
N LYS A 197 4.32 10.76 9.35
CA LYS A 197 4.23 12.19 9.08
C LYS A 197 5.60 12.86 8.85
N ASN A 198 6.57 12.09 8.38
CA ASN A 198 7.91 12.57 8.05
C ASN A 198 7.98 12.96 6.57
N SER A 199 7.32 14.07 6.22
CA SER A 199 7.20 14.52 4.84
C SER A 199 8.56 14.77 4.17
N LYS A 200 9.56 15.26 4.93
CA LYS A 200 10.91 15.50 4.40
C LYS A 200 11.55 14.21 3.89
N GLN A 201 11.47 13.15 4.67
CA GLN A 201 12.03 11.86 4.26
C GLN A 201 11.18 11.19 3.19
N ALA A 202 9.85 11.37 3.22
CA ALA A 202 8.97 10.87 2.15
C ALA A 202 9.33 11.51 0.79
N ILE A 203 9.60 12.83 0.75
CA ILE A 203 10.07 13.54 -0.45
C ILE A 203 11.41 12.96 -0.90
N TYR A 204 12.37 12.82 0.01
CA TYR A 204 13.69 12.25 -0.31
C TYR A 204 13.60 10.87 -0.98
N GLU A 205 12.76 9.96 -0.45
CA GLU A 205 12.62 8.61 -1.03
C GLU A 205 11.99 8.64 -2.43
N VAL A 206 11.05 9.56 -2.66
CA VAL A 206 10.44 9.75 -3.98
C VAL A 206 11.43 10.37 -4.97
N GLU A 207 12.14 11.43 -4.57
CA GLU A 207 13.15 12.10 -5.41
C GLU A 207 14.28 11.11 -5.76
N ARG A 208 14.79 10.37 -4.77
CA ARG A 208 15.83 9.35 -4.96
C ARG A 208 15.44 8.31 -6.00
N TYR A 209 14.21 7.81 -5.96
CA TYR A 209 13.77 6.83 -6.95
C TYR A 209 13.62 7.45 -8.35
N LEU A 210 13.17 8.70 -8.43
CA LEU A 210 13.05 9.42 -9.69
C LEU A 210 14.41 9.78 -10.32
N GLU A 211 15.52 9.74 -9.56
CA GLU A 211 16.88 9.81 -10.14
C GLU A 211 17.22 8.53 -10.92
N GLU A 212 16.70 7.36 -10.50
CA GLU A 212 16.89 6.07 -11.18
C GLU A 212 15.90 5.88 -12.35
N ASP A 213 14.62 6.21 -12.13
CA ASP A 213 13.56 6.15 -13.17
C ASP A 213 12.75 7.47 -13.21
N PRO A 214 13.23 8.47 -13.96
CA PRO A 214 12.53 9.76 -14.11
C PRO A 214 11.15 9.66 -14.77
N ASN A 215 10.86 8.55 -15.43
CA ASN A 215 9.63 8.35 -16.19
C ASN A 215 8.56 7.53 -15.45
N ASP A 216 8.79 7.16 -14.20
CA ASP A 216 7.75 6.52 -13.40
C ASP A 216 6.65 7.54 -13.04
N VAL A 217 5.51 7.42 -13.73
CA VAL A 217 4.36 8.33 -13.59
C VAL A 217 3.82 8.35 -12.17
N GLN A 218 3.80 7.20 -11.49
CA GLN A 218 3.27 7.10 -10.13
C GLN A 218 4.12 7.88 -9.13
N PHE A 219 5.43 7.78 -9.24
CA PHE A 219 6.35 8.54 -8.39
C PHE A 219 6.36 10.04 -8.74
N GLN A 220 6.17 10.40 -10.01
CA GLN A 220 5.96 11.81 -10.40
C GLN A 220 4.70 12.39 -9.75
N VAL A 221 3.59 11.63 -9.70
CA VAL A 221 2.36 12.04 -9.01
C VAL A 221 2.61 12.19 -7.51
N PHE A 222 3.31 11.26 -6.86
CA PHE A 222 3.65 11.38 -5.44
C PHE A 222 4.51 12.59 -5.15
N ARG A 223 5.47 12.91 -6.03
CA ARG A 223 6.31 14.11 -5.91
C ARG A 223 5.46 15.38 -5.90
N ALA A 224 4.60 15.54 -6.89
CA ALA A 224 3.72 16.70 -6.98
C ALA A 224 2.80 16.83 -5.75
N GLN A 225 2.15 15.73 -5.32
CA GLN A 225 1.28 15.73 -4.14
C GLN A 225 2.02 16.08 -2.85
N LEU A 226 3.22 15.54 -2.64
CA LEU A 226 4.05 15.86 -1.47
C LEU A 226 4.50 17.32 -1.48
N TYR A 227 4.85 17.85 -2.65
CA TYR A 227 5.27 19.24 -2.79
C TYR A 227 4.10 20.19 -2.47
N GLU A 228 2.88 19.90 -2.93
CA GLU A 228 1.69 20.66 -2.55
C GLU A 228 1.42 20.59 -1.04
N GLN A 229 1.37 19.39 -0.47
CA GLN A 229 1.09 19.18 0.95
C GLN A 229 2.11 19.84 1.88
N THR A 230 3.34 20.03 1.41
CA THR A 230 4.44 20.62 2.18
C THR A 230 4.75 22.05 1.78
N HIS A 231 3.92 22.65 0.91
CA HIS A 231 4.07 24.03 0.42
C HIS A 231 5.49 24.30 -0.10
N GLN A 232 5.98 23.39 -0.96
CA GLN A 232 7.29 23.59 -1.59
C GLN A 232 7.32 24.85 -2.49
N PRO A 233 8.49 25.45 -2.71
CA PRO A 233 8.63 26.61 -3.61
C PRO A 233 8.08 26.34 -5.02
N SER A 234 7.59 27.42 -5.67
CA SER A 234 6.98 27.32 -6.99
C SER A 234 7.90 26.70 -8.04
N GLU A 235 9.22 26.88 -7.93
CA GLU A 235 10.21 26.27 -8.83
C GLU A 235 10.13 24.74 -8.83
N LYS A 236 9.99 24.12 -7.64
CA LYS A 236 9.80 22.66 -7.51
C LYS A 236 8.44 22.21 -8.07
N MET A 237 7.40 23.00 -7.85
CA MET A 237 6.07 22.72 -8.38
C MET A 237 6.06 22.80 -9.91
N ILE A 238 6.71 23.79 -10.49
CA ILE A 238 6.88 23.94 -11.95
C ILE A 238 7.57 22.70 -12.54
N GLU A 239 8.65 22.25 -11.92
CA GLU A 239 9.35 21.04 -12.34
C GLU A 239 8.43 19.81 -12.30
N ALA A 240 7.70 19.60 -11.19
CA ALA A 240 6.83 18.46 -11.01
C ALA A 240 5.67 18.44 -12.02
N TYR A 241 4.98 19.57 -12.22
CA TYR A 241 3.88 19.64 -13.17
C TYR A 241 4.34 19.57 -14.62
N THR A 242 5.50 20.15 -14.94
CA THR A 242 6.11 20.00 -16.27
C THR A 242 6.43 18.54 -16.57
N ALA A 243 6.94 17.79 -15.60
CA ALA A 243 7.20 16.37 -15.78
C ALA A 243 5.88 15.59 -16.02
N LEU A 244 4.84 15.85 -15.24
CA LEU A 244 3.54 15.18 -15.39
C LEU A 244 2.88 15.50 -16.74
N LEU A 245 2.96 16.73 -17.24
CA LEU A 245 2.42 17.12 -18.55
C LEU A 245 3.08 16.42 -19.74
N ARG A 246 4.28 15.85 -19.57
CA ARG A 246 4.89 14.99 -20.60
C ARG A 246 4.13 13.70 -20.82
N PHE A 247 3.47 13.18 -19.77
CA PHE A 247 2.66 11.96 -19.84
C PHE A 247 1.21 12.22 -20.23
N ASP A 248 0.65 13.33 -19.76
CA ASP A 248 -0.73 13.74 -20.07
C ASP A 248 -0.76 15.23 -20.45
N SER A 249 -0.38 15.50 -21.69
CA SER A 249 -0.26 16.87 -22.21
C SER A 249 -1.59 17.60 -22.40
N ARG A 250 -2.74 16.92 -22.21
CA ARG A 250 -4.09 17.50 -22.33
C ARG A 250 -4.79 17.65 -20.99
N ASN A 251 -4.13 17.36 -19.91
CA ASN A 251 -4.71 17.45 -18.56
C ASN A 251 -4.87 18.90 -18.14
N LEU A 252 -6.09 19.38 -18.12
CA LEU A 252 -6.42 20.79 -17.83
C LEU A 252 -6.03 21.18 -16.40
N MET A 253 -6.17 20.27 -15.43
CA MET A 253 -5.79 20.53 -14.05
C MET A 253 -4.27 20.72 -13.94
N LEU A 254 -3.47 19.86 -14.58
CA LEU A 254 -2.01 19.99 -14.58
C LEU A 254 -1.54 21.27 -15.30
N MET A 255 -2.20 21.62 -16.43
CA MET A 255 -1.96 22.88 -17.13
C MET A 255 -2.25 24.10 -16.24
N ASN A 256 -3.38 24.11 -15.56
CA ASN A 256 -3.77 25.19 -14.66
C ASN A 256 -2.76 25.32 -13.49
N ASN A 257 -2.41 24.20 -12.86
CA ASN A 257 -1.48 24.21 -11.73
C ASN A 257 -0.08 24.69 -12.16
N LEU A 258 0.41 24.24 -13.31
CA LEU A 258 1.65 24.77 -13.86
C LEU A 258 1.55 26.29 -14.13
N ALA A 259 0.48 26.76 -14.79
CA ALA A 259 0.24 28.15 -15.07
C ALA A 259 0.20 29.00 -13.79
N TRP A 260 -0.45 28.50 -12.74
CA TRP A 260 -0.51 29.14 -11.44
C TRP A 260 0.88 29.33 -10.82
N HIS A 261 1.72 28.27 -10.78
CA HIS A 261 3.05 28.37 -10.19
C HIS A 261 4.02 29.19 -11.03
N LEU A 262 3.91 29.19 -12.35
CA LEU A 262 4.63 30.12 -13.23
C LEU A 262 4.25 31.56 -12.92
N CYS A 263 2.97 31.82 -12.69
CA CYS A 263 2.45 33.13 -12.33
C CYS A 263 2.93 33.59 -10.93
N LEU A 264 2.91 32.69 -9.93
CA LEU A 264 3.36 32.99 -8.57
C LEU A 264 4.86 33.34 -8.52
N SER A 265 5.69 32.56 -9.21
CA SER A 265 7.14 32.81 -9.30
C SER A 265 7.51 33.97 -10.22
N ASN A 266 6.53 34.47 -11.00
CA ASN A 266 6.76 35.50 -12.02
C ASN A 266 7.84 35.10 -13.03
N THR A 267 7.94 33.81 -13.38
CA THR A 267 9.06 33.28 -14.17
C THR A 267 8.78 33.39 -15.67
N ASP A 268 7.66 32.83 -16.14
CA ASP A 268 7.27 32.80 -17.56
C ASP A 268 5.75 33.06 -17.68
N LEU A 269 5.39 34.34 -17.62
CA LEU A 269 4.00 34.77 -17.69
C LEU A 269 3.36 34.50 -19.07
N ASP A 270 4.16 34.42 -20.14
CA ASP A 270 3.63 34.11 -21.48
C ASP A 270 3.27 32.64 -21.60
N GLN A 271 4.09 31.74 -21.07
CA GLN A 271 3.74 30.32 -20.97
C GLN A 271 2.55 30.13 -20.03
N ALA A 272 2.52 30.79 -18.88
CA ALA A 272 1.40 30.74 -17.94
C ALA A 272 0.08 31.16 -18.62
N GLU A 273 0.10 32.25 -19.37
CA GLU A 273 -1.07 32.72 -20.14
C GLU A 273 -1.50 31.69 -21.18
N SER A 274 -0.60 31.13 -21.96
CA SER A 274 -0.89 30.14 -22.99
C SER A 274 -1.57 28.90 -22.42
N LEU A 275 -1.04 28.35 -21.32
CA LEU A 275 -1.61 27.21 -20.62
C LEU A 275 -3.01 27.53 -20.06
N SER A 276 -3.13 28.65 -19.34
CA SER A 276 -4.38 29.05 -18.70
C SER A 276 -5.44 29.47 -19.72
N ARG A 277 -5.06 30.04 -20.86
CA ARG A 277 -5.97 30.30 -21.98
C ARG A 277 -6.55 29.00 -22.51
N THR A 278 -5.75 27.93 -22.61
CA THR A 278 -6.25 26.62 -23.04
C THR A 278 -7.27 26.08 -22.06
N THR A 279 -7.05 26.21 -20.75
CA THR A 279 -7.98 25.70 -19.72
C THR A 279 -9.33 26.41 -19.76
N ILE A 280 -9.33 27.76 -19.87
CA ILE A 280 -10.59 28.52 -19.94
C ILE A 280 -11.33 28.36 -21.27
N MET A 281 -10.66 27.98 -22.34
CA MET A 281 -11.31 27.67 -23.63
C MET A 281 -12.05 26.32 -23.57
N GLN A 282 -11.50 25.35 -22.84
CA GLN A 282 -12.12 24.04 -22.69
C GLN A 282 -13.20 24.01 -21.60
N GLU A 283 -12.99 24.73 -20.51
CA GLU A 283 -13.94 24.83 -19.40
C GLU A 283 -14.20 26.31 -19.05
N PRO A 284 -15.02 27.00 -19.84
CA PRO A 284 -15.19 28.47 -19.76
C PRO A 284 -15.93 28.97 -18.51
N SER A 285 -16.50 28.08 -17.72
CA SER A 285 -17.22 28.41 -16.47
C SER A 285 -16.51 27.85 -15.23
N ASN A 286 -15.33 27.24 -15.37
CA ASN A 286 -14.59 26.74 -14.23
C ASN A 286 -13.98 27.91 -13.43
N PRO A 287 -14.43 28.16 -12.18
CA PRO A 287 -14.02 29.34 -11.42
C PRO A 287 -12.53 29.36 -11.12
N THR A 288 -11.90 28.20 -10.86
CA THR A 288 -10.46 28.09 -10.59
C THR A 288 -9.63 28.46 -11.82
N TYR A 289 -10.04 28.03 -13.02
CA TYR A 289 -9.32 28.37 -14.25
C TYR A 289 -9.50 29.83 -14.63
N LEU A 290 -10.70 30.38 -14.41
CA LEU A 290 -10.97 31.81 -14.63
C LEU A 290 -10.16 32.69 -13.67
N ASP A 291 -10.04 32.30 -12.40
CA ASP A 291 -9.27 33.01 -11.39
C ASP A 291 -7.76 32.98 -11.73
N THR A 292 -7.22 31.81 -12.07
CA THR A 292 -5.83 31.69 -12.50
C THR A 292 -5.53 32.59 -13.70
N TYR A 293 -6.39 32.60 -14.72
CA TYR A 293 -6.22 33.44 -15.88
C TYR A 293 -6.28 34.94 -15.51
N ALA A 294 -7.26 35.33 -14.70
CA ALA A 294 -7.38 36.70 -14.22
C ALA A 294 -6.14 37.15 -13.45
N TRP A 295 -5.58 36.29 -12.60
CA TRP A 295 -4.39 36.61 -11.82
C TRP A 295 -3.14 36.75 -12.70
N ILE A 296 -3.00 35.92 -13.75
CA ILE A 296 -1.96 36.04 -14.75
C ILE A 296 -2.07 37.40 -15.47
N MET A 297 -3.26 37.80 -15.92
CA MET A 297 -3.49 39.11 -16.55
C MET A 297 -3.15 40.26 -15.60
N TYR A 298 -3.52 40.16 -14.33
CA TYR A 298 -3.14 41.13 -13.31
C TYR A 298 -1.61 41.25 -13.18
N LYS A 299 -0.90 40.15 -13.16
CA LYS A 299 0.59 40.15 -13.11
C LYS A 299 1.24 40.74 -14.37
N LYS A 300 0.63 40.53 -15.50
CA LYS A 300 1.06 41.15 -16.80
C LYS A 300 0.69 42.64 -16.91
N GLY A 301 -0.13 43.18 -15.97
CA GLY A 301 -0.57 44.56 -15.97
C GLY A 301 -1.81 44.88 -16.81
N ASP A 302 -2.43 43.88 -17.41
CA ASP A 302 -3.73 43.96 -18.09
C ASP A 302 -4.87 43.86 -17.10
N TYR A 303 -5.08 44.95 -16.35
CA TYR A 303 -6.10 44.96 -15.28
C TYR A 303 -7.55 44.94 -15.81
N GLN A 304 -7.79 45.36 -17.06
CA GLN A 304 -9.11 45.29 -17.63
C GLN A 304 -9.53 43.84 -17.94
N THR A 305 -8.66 43.11 -18.59
CA THR A 305 -8.85 41.66 -18.84
C THR A 305 -8.93 40.88 -17.53
N ALA A 306 -8.08 41.20 -16.57
CA ALA A 306 -8.10 40.59 -15.24
C ALA A 306 -9.45 40.78 -14.55
N PHE A 307 -10.00 42.00 -14.61
CA PHE A 307 -11.30 42.33 -14.02
C PHE A 307 -12.44 41.56 -14.67
N PHE A 308 -12.46 41.48 -15.98
CA PHE A 308 -13.48 40.74 -16.71
C PHE A 308 -13.54 39.26 -16.29
N TYR A 309 -12.38 38.61 -16.22
CA TYR A 309 -12.32 37.17 -15.89
C TYR A 309 -12.55 36.89 -14.42
N ILE A 310 -12.10 37.77 -13.49
CA ILE A 310 -12.30 37.55 -12.06
C ILE A 310 -13.77 37.73 -11.65
N GLN A 311 -14.54 38.61 -12.35
CA GLN A 311 -15.98 38.71 -12.14
C GLN A 311 -16.68 37.41 -12.50
N ARG A 312 -16.35 36.83 -13.65
CA ARG A 312 -16.86 35.53 -14.08
C ARG A 312 -16.45 34.39 -13.16
N ALA A 313 -15.26 34.45 -12.60
CA ALA A 313 -14.83 33.48 -11.57
C ALA A 313 -15.71 33.56 -10.34
N LEU A 314 -16.02 34.78 -9.84
CA LEU A 314 -16.92 34.99 -8.70
C LEU A 314 -18.35 34.54 -8.95
N GLU A 315 -18.88 34.77 -10.15
CA GLU A 315 -20.25 34.36 -10.57
C GLU A 315 -20.39 32.81 -10.55
N ASN A 316 -19.32 32.09 -10.84
CA ASN A 316 -19.32 30.63 -10.91
C ASN A 316 -18.72 29.97 -9.66
N ALA A 317 -18.23 30.75 -8.68
CA ALA A 317 -17.51 30.26 -7.51
C ALA A 317 -18.40 29.44 -6.56
N THR A 318 -17.89 28.30 -6.12
CA THR A 318 -18.44 27.59 -4.95
C THR A 318 -18.07 28.34 -3.66
N ASP A 319 -18.80 28.08 -2.57
CA ASP A 319 -18.54 28.74 -1.29
C ASP A 319 -17.09 28.55 -0.80
N GLU A 320 -16.49 27.41 -1.11
CA GLU A 320 -15.09 27.08 -0.73
C GLU A 320 -14.06 27.93 -1.50
N ALA A 321 -14.26 28.14 -2.80
CA ALA A 321 -13.34 28.93 -3.64
C ALA A 321 -13.54 30.45 -3.54
N LYS A 322 -14.69 30.88 -3.03
CA LYS A 322 -15.14 32.27 -3.06
C LYS A 322 -14.26 33.23 -2.26
N GLU A 323 -13.66 32.77 -1.17
CA GLU A 323 -12.82 33.59 -0.32
C GLU A 323 -11.55 34.02 -1.05
N GLU A 324 -10.83 33.07 -1.64
CA GLU A 324 -9.59 33.32 -2.40
C GLU A 324 -9.85 34.21 -3.62
N ILE A 325 -10.85 33.86 -4.42
CA ILE A 325 -11.25 34.63 -5.60
C ILE A 325 -11.62 36.08 -5.22
N THR A 326 -12.30 36.26 -4.06
CA THR A 326 -12.63 37.61 -3.54
C THR A 326 -11.38 38.40 -3.16
N MET A 327 -10.33 37.76 -2.66
CA MET A 327 -9.06 38.47 -2.39
C MET A 327 -8.41 38.97 -3.68
N HIS A 328 -8.36 38.13 -4.70
CA HIS A 328 -7.85 38.51 -6.02
C HIS A 328 -8.68 39.64 -6.65
N TYR A 329 -10.00 39.54 -6.58
CA TYR A 329 -10.92 40.57 -7.06
C TYR A 329 -10.64 41.93 -6.43
N LYS A 330 -10.48 41.99 -5.08
CA LYS A 330 -10.16 43.23 -4.38
C LYS A 330 -8.80 43.82 -4.81
N ALA A 331 -7.80 42.95 -5.04
CA ALA A 331 -6.49 43.38 -5.49
C ALA A 331 -6.55 44.02 -6.91
N ILE A 332 -7.35 43.42 -7.79
CA ILE A 332 -7.56 43.92 -9.16
C ILE A 332 -8.30 45.28 -9.13
N LEU A 333 -9.39 45.39 -8.35
CA LEU A 333 -10.15 46.66 -8.19
C LEU A 333 -9.25 47.78 -7.73
N LYS A 334 -8.37 47.54 -6.76
CA LYS A 334 -7.45 48.56 -6.25
C LYS A 334 -6.56 49.11 -7.35
N LYS A 335 -6.14 48.31 -8.35
CA LYS A 335 -5.35 48.75 -9.49
C LYS A 335 -6.13 49.56 -10.51
N LEU A 336 -7.39 49.24 -10.67
CA LEU A 336 -8.32 49.99 -11.56
C LEU A 336 -8.82 51.29 -10.94
N LYS A 337 -8.51 51.57 -9.66
CA LYS A 337 -8.99 52.72 -8.90
C LYS A 337 -10.54 52.78 -8.83
N LEU A 338 -11.19 51.59 -8.81
CA LEU A 338 -12.62 51.41 -8.66
C LEU A 338 -12.99 51.10 -7.20
#